data_98956f6d5bf230f83fc300faf50752ca
#
_entry.id   98956f6d5bf230f83fc300faf50752ca
#
_cell.length_a   1.000
_cell.length_b   1.000
_cell.length_c   1.000
_cell.angle_alpha   90.00
_cell.angle_beta   90.00
_cell.angle_gamma   90.00
#
_symmetry.space_group_name_H-M   'P 1'
#
loop_
_entity.id
_entity.type
_entity.pdbx_description
1 polymer ?
#
loop_
_entity_poly.entity_id
_entity_poly.type
_entity_poly.pdbx_seq_one_letter_code
_entity_poly.pdbx_strand_id
1 'polypeptide(L)'
;MVLAPKGGVGKTYIASLIAQALMERGERVVCFDTDRENASLRDIPALKAEPVPLFLPKSDEIDVRALDAMTERMLTEDAHFVVDNGSTSFAPLSRYLVQDGIAEAVVEAGKKMVVHLVVAGGQELVQTGRGFDSVAAQFPASADMVLWLNEHHGPVDGADGASFEQTALYQSHKHRILAVIRLVRLHPSTFGANLADMLTRGLTFEEADRSSAFFVIAKQRLRQVWRPIRDQLVPVL
;
A
#
# COMPACT_ATOMS: atom_id res chain seq x y z
N MET A 1 -6.22 -2.45 0.51
CA MET A 1 -5.48 -2.45 1.80
C MET A 1 -4.02 -2.76 1.54
N VAL A 2 -3.07 -2.02 2.15
CA VAL A 2 -1.63 -2.21 1.95
C VAL A 2 -1.01 -2.86 3.19
N LEU A 3 -0.39 -4.03 3.03
CA LEU A 3 0.16 -4.85 4.11
C LEU A 3 1.65 -5.16 3.94
N ALA A 4 2.42 -4.96 4.99
CA ALA A 4 3.78 -5.50 5.16
C ALA A 4 4.17 -5.50 6.64
N PRO A 5 4.91 -6.53 7.12
CA PRO A 5 5.27 -6.64 8.54
C PRO A 5 6.39 -5.68 8.97
N LYS A 6 6.96 -4.94 8.03
CA LYS A 6 8.12 -4.07 8.27
C LYS A 6 7.79 -2.60 8.09
N GLY A 7 8.31 -1.75 8.99
CA GLY A 7 8.27 -0.30 8.86
C GLY A 7 9.23 0.20 7.76
N GLY A 8 8.93 1.36 7.15
CA GLY A 8 9.82 2.00 6.18
C GLY A 8 9.87 1.37 4.78
N VAL A 9 9.07 0.36 4.48
CA VAL A 9 9.08 -0.33 3.18
C VAL A 9 8.18 0.29 2.11
N GLY A 10 7.59 1.46 2.39
CA GLY A 10 6.81 2.23 1.41
C GLY A 10 5.31 1.97 1.43
N LYS A 11 4.73 1.38 2.49
CA LYS A 11 3.27 1.13 2.59
C LYS A 11 2.45 2.39 2.37
N THR A 12 2.72 3.45 3.12
CA THR A 12 2.03 4.73 3.01
C THR A 12 2.16 5.36 1.61
N TYR A 13 3.36 5.28 1.03
CA TYR A 13 3.57 5.74 -0.33
C TYR A 13 2.70 4.96 -1.32
N ILE A 14 2.67 3.63 -1.22
CA ILE A 14 1.82 2.77 -2.05
C ILE A 14 0.33 3.06 -1.82
N ALA A 15 -0.11 3.22 -0.57
CA ALA A 15 -1.49 3.61 -0.26
C ALA A 15 -1.85 4.95 -0.92
N SER A 16 -0.95 5.93 -0.86
CA SER A 16 -1.15 7.22 -1.53
C SER A 16 -1.24 7.10 -3.05
N LEU A 17 -0.43 6.23 -3.68
CA LEU A 17 -0.48 5.98 -5.12
C LEU A 17 -1.81 5.37 -5.55
N ILE A 18 -2.32 4.38 -4.80
CA ILE A 18 -3.61 3.75 -5.04
C ILE A 18 -4.74 4.78 -4.93
N ALA A 19 -4.74 5.58 -3.85
CA ALA A 19 -5.75 6.61 -3.65
C ALA A 19 -5.74 7.64 -4.78
N GLN A 20 -4.56 8.13 -5.19
CA GLN A 20 -4.43 9.08 -6.29
C GLN A 20 -4.93 8.49 -7.62
N ALA A 21 -4.61 7.24 -7.92
CA ALA A 21 -5.06 6.59 -9.15
C ALA A 21 -6.58 6.42 -9.21
N LEU A 22 -7.22 6.10 -8.08
CA LEU A 22 -8.68 6.05 -7.98
C LEU A 22 -9.32 7.44 -8.11
N MET A 23 -8.75 8.45 -7.46
CA MET A 23 -9.22 9.84 -7.55
C MET A 23 -9.12 10.38 -8.98
N GLU A 24 -8.04 10.08 -9.73
CA GLU A 24 -7.91 10.44 -11.15
C GLU A 24 -9.00 9.83 -12.03
N ARG A 25 -9.57 8.69 -11.64
CA ARG A 25 -10.71 8.06 -12.32
C ARG A 25 -12.06 8.67 -11.92
N GLY A 26 -12.07 9.65 -11.01
CA GLY A 26 -13.29 10.28 -10.50
C GLY A 26 -14.01 9.43 -9.46
N GLU A 27 -13.38 8.41 -8.91
CA GLU A 27 -13.97 7.54 -7.89
C GLU A 27 -14.06 8.24 -6.53
N ARG A 28 -15.07 7.90 -5.74
CA ARG A 28 -15.14 8.30 -4.33
C ARG A 28 -14.17 7.44 -3.52
N VAL A 29 -13.16 8.07 -2.93
CA VAL A 29 -12.11 7.39 -2.16
C VAL A 29 -12.18 7.80 -0.70
N VAL A 30 -12.16 6.83 0.19
CA VAL A 30 -12.00 7.00 1.64
C VAL A 30 -10.68 6.38 2.04
N CYS A 31 -9.79 7.17 2.64
CA CYS A 31 -8.50 6.70 3.12
C CYS A 31 -8.53 6.51 4.63
N PHE A 32 -8.11 5.35 5.12
CA PHE A 32 -7.90 5.08 6.53
C PHE A 32 -6.41 4.93 6.83
N ASP A 33 -5.96 5.63 7.88
CA ASP A 33 -4.60 5.52 8.39
C ASP A 33 -4.65 4.80 9.74
N THR A 34 -4.11 3.59 9.78
CA THR A 34 -4.07 2.72 10.97
C THR A 34 -2.68 2.69 11.61
N ASP A 35 -1.72 3.47 11.11
CA ASP A 35 -0.37 3.54 11.68
C ASP A 35 -0.37 4.43 12.92
N ARG A 36 -0.14 3.81 14.09
CA ARG A 36 -0.06 4.50 15.38
C ARG A 36 1.20 5.37 15.50
N GLU A 37 2.29 4.92 14.89
CA GLU A 37 3.61 5.52 15.09
C GLU A 37 3.92 6.60 14.05
N ASN A 38 3.52 6.34 12.79
CA ASN A 38 3.87 7.20 11.65
C ASN A 38 2.64 7.43 10.78
N ALA A 39 1.76 8.29 11.24
CA ALA A 39 0.51 8.63 10.55
C ALA A 39 0.74 9.45 9.26
N SER A 40 1.65 9.00 8.41
CA SER A 40 2.17 9.75 7.26
C SER A 40 1.21 9.85 6.08
N LEU A 41 0.16 9.02 6.01
CA LEU A 41 -0.87 9.20 4.98
C LEU A 41 -1.67 10.50 5.20
N ARG A 42 -1.83 10.92 6.47
CA ARG A 42 -2.48 12.17 6.85
C ARG A 42 -1.67 13.42 6.51
N ASP A 43 -0.36 13.26 6.29
CA ASP A 43 0.51 14.36 5.86
C ASP A 43 0.28 14.77 4.40
N ILE A 44 -0.62 14.08 3.69
CA ILE A 44 -1.09 14.42 2.33
C ILE A 44 -2.54 14.92 2.43
N PRO A 45 -2.79 16.23 2.59
CA PRO A 45 -4.12 16.77 2.89
C PRO A 45 -5.18 16.46 1.83
N ALA A 46 -4.77 16.35 0.57
CA ALA A 46 -5.67 16.01 -0.54
C ALA A 46 -6.35 14.64 -0.38
N LEU A 47 -5.71 13.70 0.33
CA LEU A 47 -6.25 12.36 0.55
C LEU A 47 -7.26 12.30 1.69
N LYS A 48 -7.32 13.34 2.54
CA LYS A 48 -8.25 13.44 3.68
C LYS A 48 -8.27 12.17 4.54
N ALA A 49 -7.09 11.56 4.77
CA ALA A 49 -6.99 10.30 5.47
C ALA A 49 -7.48 10.41 6.92
N GLU A 50 -8.38 9.51 7.30
CA GLU A 50 -8.99 9.44 8.61
C GLU A 50 -8.17 8.49 9.52
N PRO A 51 -7.83 8.91 10.75
CA PRO A 51 -7.15 8.04 11.69
C PRO A 51 -8.08 6.94 12.20
N VAL A 52 -7.60 5.70 12.21
CA VAL A 52 -8.28 4.59 12.86
C VAL A 52 -7.41 4.10 14.03
N PRO A 53 -7.73 4.44 15.28
CA PRO A 53 -6.93 4.04 16.43
C PRO A 53 -7.15 2.57 16.77
N LEU A 54 -6.36 1.69 16.15
CA LEU A 54 -6.49 0.24 16.32
C LEU A 54 -6.10 -0.29 17.71
N PHE A 55 -5.53 0.53 18.58
CA PHE A 55 -5.08 0.12 19.90
C PHE A 55 -5.80 0.90 20.99
N LEU A 56 -6.10 0.24 22.09
CA LEU A 56 -6.61 0.91 23.28
C LEU A 56 -5.61 1.98 23.78
N PRO A 57 -6.09 3.07 24.38
CA PRO A 57 -5.21 4.12 24.89
C PRO A 57 -4.16 3.58 25.86
N LYS A 58 -2.88 3.87 25.57
CA LYS A 58 -1.71 3.45 26.38
C LYS A 58 -1.57 1.92 26.54
N SER A 59 -2.07 1.15 25.58
CA SER A 59 -2.00 -0.31 25.54
C SER A 59 -1.55 -0.78 24.16
N ASP A 60 -1.03 -2.00 24.09
CA ASP A 60 -0.77 -2.72 22.85
C ASP A 60 -1.93 -3.69 22.52
N GLU A 61 -3.02 -3.58 23.25
CA GLU A 61 -4.24 -4.33 23.06
C GLU A 61 -5.08 -3.70 21.93
N ILE A 62 -5.60 -4.53 21.05
CA ILE A 62 -6.41 -4.10 19.92
C ILE A 62 -7.78 -3.60 20.39
N ASP A 63 -8.18 -2.46 19.89
CA ASP A 63 -9.56 -1.98 19.98
C ASP A 63 -10.40 -2.58 18.85
N VAL A 64 -11.01 -3.72 19.11
CA VAL A 64 -11.89 -4.41 18.15
C VAL A 64 -13.04 -3.51 17.69
N ARG A 65 -13.53 -2.60 18.55
CA ARG A 65 -14.63 -1.68 18.18
C ARG A 65 -14.20 -0.69 17.09
N ALA A 66 -12.94 -0.25 17.11
CA ALA A 66 -12.42 0.61 16.05
C ALA A 66 -12.31 -0.14 14.72
N LEU A 67 -11.90 -1.42 14.76
CA LEU A 67 -11.89 -2.29 13.58
C LEU A 67 -13.30 -2.55 13.04
N ASP A 68 -14.26 -2.86 13.93
CA ASP A 68 -15.66 -3.11 13.56
C ASP A 68 -16.29 -1.85 12.93
N ALA A 69 -16.05 -0.66 13.50
CA ALA A 69 -16.55 0.59 12.96
C ALA A 69 -15.95 0.91 11.57
N MET A 70 -14.67 0.64 11.36
CA MET A 70 -14.02 0.76 10.06
C MET A 70 -14.63 -0.21 9.05
N THR A 71 -14.83 -1.47 9.45
CA THR A 71 -15.40 -2.53 8.60
C THR A 71 -16.84 -2.21 8.24
N GLU A 72 -17.67 -1.78 9.18
CA GLU A 72 -19.07 -1.39 8.92
C GLU A 72 -19.17 -0.33 7.82
N ARG A 73 -18.28 0.68 7.86
CA ARG A 73 -18.22 1.69 6.79
C ARG A 73 -17.81 1.07 5.44
N MET A 74 -16.86 0.14 5.42
CA MET A 74 -16.48 -0.55 4.19
C MET A 74 -17.63 -1.38 3.61
N LEU A 75 -18.47 -1.97 4.45
CA LEU A 75 -19.62 -2.76 4.02
C LEU A 75 -20.79 -1.89 3.50
N THR A 76 -21.04 -0.75 4.13
CA THR A 76 -22.26 0.05 3.93
C THR A 76 -22.10 1.24 2.99
N GLU A 77 -20.92 1.85 2.91
CA GLU A 77 -20.69 3.02 2.05
C GLU A 77 -20.35 2.62 0.61
N ASP A 78 -20.89 3.35 -0.34
CA ASP A 78 -20.49 3.23 -1.76
C ASP A 78 -19.25 4.09 -2.03
N ALA A 79 -18.09 3.49 -1.80
CA ALA A 79 -16.78 4.13 -1.95
C ALA A 79 -15.67 3.08 -2.12
N HIS A 80 -14.53 3.50 -2.66
CA HIS A 80 -13.27 2.78 -2.59
C HIS A 80 -12.55 3.09 -1.28
N PHE A 81 -12.19 2.07 -0.53
CA PHE A 81 -11.48 2.22 0.74
C PHE A 81 -10.00 1.88 0.58
N VAL A 82 -9.14 2.83 0.88
CA VAL A 82 -7.69 2.63 0.91
C VAL A 82 -7.22 2.63 2.36
N VAL A 83 -6.74 1.49 2.83
CA VAL A 83 -6.28 1.32 4.22
C VAL A 83 -4.76 1.23 4.22
N ASP A 84 -4.11 2.24 4.82
CA ASP A 84 -2.69 2.22 5.12
C ASP A 84 -2.46 1.57 6.49
N ASN A 85 -1.63 0.54 6.52
CA ASN A 85 -1.42 -0.24 7.73
C ASN A 85 -0.02 -0.03 8.31
N GLY A 86 0.05 0.26 9.61
CA GLY A 86 1.31 0.31 10.35
C GLY A 86 1.97 -1.07 10.49
N SER A 87 3.28 -1.09 10.71
CA SER A 87 4.01 -2.35 10.93
C SER A 87 3.55 -3.08 12.19
N THR A 88 3.23 -2.35 13.25
CA THR A 88 2.74 -2.89 14.54
C THR A 88 1.34 -3.46 14.45
N SER A 89 0.50 -2.90 13.58
CA SER A 89 -0.87 -3.37 13.35
C SER A 89 -0.98 -4.50 12.30
N PHE A 90 0.12 -4.88 11.64
CA PHE A 90 0.12 -5.92 10.61
C PHE A 90 -0.46 -7.26 11.10
N ALA A 91 0.11 -7.83 12.17
CA ALA A 91 -0.33 -9.13 12.66
C ALA A 91 -1.75 -9.11 13.26
N PRO A 92 -2.11 -8.13 14.12
CA PRO A 92 -3.47 -8.02 14.63
C PRO A 92 -4.53 -7.83 13.55
N LEU A 93 -4.28 -6.94 12.59
CA LEU A 93 -5.22 -6.69 11.49
C LEU A 93 -5.36 -7.89 10.57
N SER A 94 -4.25 -8.57 10.22
CA SER A 94 -4.30 -9.79 9.42
C SER A 94 -5.10 -10.89 10.13
N ARG A 95 -4.95 -11.01 11.46
CA ARG A 95 -5.73 -11.96 12.27
C ARG A 95 -7.22 -11.65 12.23
N TYR A 96 -7.60 -10.40 12.49
CA TYR A 96 -8.99 -9.94 12.44
C TYR A 96 -9.62 -10.22 11.07
N LEU A 97 -8.93 -9.88 9.98
CA LEU A 97 -9.45 -10.08 8.63
C LEU A 97 -9.68 -11.57 8.29
N VAL A 98 -8.81 -12.46 8.79
CA VAL A 98 -8.85 -13.89 8.44
C VAL A 98 -9.66 -14.69 9.47
N GLN A 99 -9.39 -14.54 10.79
CA GLN A 99 -9.97 -15.40 11.80
C GLN A 99 -11.42 -15.03 12.14
N ASP A 100 -11.76 -13.72 12.04
CA ASP A 100 -13.12 -13.25 12.27
C ASP A 100 -13.97 -13.24 10.99
N GLY A 101 -13.44 -13.77 9.88
CA GLY A 101 -14.17 -13.91 8.61
C GLY A 101 -14.52 -12.59 7.91
N ILE A 102 -13.79 -11.50 8.23
CA ILE A 102 -14.10 -10.17 7.70
C ILE A 102 -13.80 -10.08 6.20
N ALA A 103 -12.75 -10.78 5.74
CA ALA A 103 -12.43 -10.79 4.31
C ALA A 103 -13.56 -11.42 3.48
N GLU A 104 -14.16 -12.49 3.97
CA GLU A 104 -15.33 -13.13 3.37
C GLU A 104 -16.56 -12.22 3.43
N ALA A 105 -16.83 -11.60 4.59
CA ALA A 105 -17.97 -10.70 4.77
C ALA A 105 -17.94 -9.51 3.80
N VAL A 106 -16.75 -8.94 3.54
CA VAL A 106 -16.56 -7.87 2.55
C VAL A 106 -16.96 -8.33 1.15
N VAL A 107 -16.56 -9.53 0.76
CA VAL A 107 -16.89 -10.11 -0.56
C VAL A 107 -18.37 -10.48 -0.64
N GLU A 108 -18.96 -11.06 0.41
CA GLU A 108 -20.40 -11.37 0.49
C GLU A 108 -21.29 -10.12 0.40
N ALA A 109 -20.79 -8.97 0.90
CA ALA A 109 -21.45 -7.68 0.73
C ALA A 109 -21.32 -7.10 -0.69
N GLY A 110 -20.77 -7.86 -1.64
CA GLY A 110 -20.60 -7.45 -3.04
C GLY A 110 -19.42 -6.49 -3.27
N LYS A 111 -18.52 -6.36 -2.30
CA LYS A 111 -17.31 -5.54 -2.42
C LYS A 111 -16.12 -6.40 -2.89
N LYS A 112 -15.21 -5.80 -3.63
CA LYS A 112 -13.95 -6.43 -4.01
C LYS A 112 -12.88 -6.15 -2.94
N MET A 113 -12.29 -7.19 -2.39
CA MET A 113 -11.17 -7.05 -1.46
C MET A 113 -9.84 -7.24 -2.20
N VAL A 114 -9.00 -6.21 -2.21
CA VAL A 114 -7.66 -6.28 -2.80
C VAL A 114 -6.62 -6.04 -1.72
N VAL A 115 -5.71 -7.00 -1.55
CA VAL A 115 -4.59 -6.93 -0.62
C VAL A 115 -3.32 -6.61 -1.40
N HIS A 116 -2.76 -5.42 -1.15
CA HIS A 116 -1.49 -4.99 -1.73
C HIS A 116 -0.36 -5.39 -0.78
N LEU A 117 0.47 -6.33 -1.20
CA LEU A 117 1.59 -6.85 -0.45
C LEU A 117 2.88 -6.20 -0.90
N VAL A 118 3.76 -5.83 0.03
CA VAL A 118 5.01 -5.16 -0.29
C VAL A 118 6.19 -6.07 0.00
N VAL A 119 6.98 -6.35 -1.03
CA VAL A 119 8.31 -6.95 -0.92
C VAL A 119 9.32 -5.87 -1.28
N ALA A 120 10.15 -5.51 -0.31
CA ALA A 120 11.19 -4.50 -0.46
C ALA A 120 12.56 -5.13 -0.64
N GLY A 121 13.36 -4.57 -1.52
CA GLY A 121 14.70 -5.07 -1.82
C GLY A 121 15.75 -4.78 -0.75
N GLY A 122 16.98 -5.19 -1.00
CA GLY A 122 18.10 -5.01 -0.10
C GLY A 122 17.93 -5.77 1.22
N GLN A 123 18.22 -5.13 2.35
CA GLN A 123 18.18 -5.76 3.69
C GLN A 123 16.76 -6.18 4.11
N GLU A 124 15.72 -5.60 3.53
CA GLU A 124 14.33 -5.85 3.88
C GLU A 124 13.71 -7.05 3.14
N LEU A 125 14.42 -7.60 2.14
CA LEU A 125 13.91 -8.64 1.24
C LEU A 125 13.45 -9.89 1.99
N VAL A 126 14.25 -10.38 2.93
CA VAL A 126 13.93 -11.60 3.67
C VAL A 126 12.70 -11.42 4.55
N GLN A 127 12.62 -10.31 5.28
CA GLN A 127 11.51 -10.06 6.21
C GLN A 127 10.21 -9.78 5.46
N THR A 128 10.27 -8.99 4.40
CA THR A 128 9.08 -8.67 3.59
C THR A 128 8.62 -9.87 2.75
N GLY A 129 9.57 -10.69 2.28
CA GLY A 129 9.26 -11.95 1.61
C GLY A 129 8.52 -12.94 2.52
N ARG A 130 8.93 -13.07 3.79
CA ARG A 130 8.18 -13.87 4.78
C ARG A 130 6.79 -13.32 5.05
N GLY A 131 6.64 -12.00 5.07
CA GLY A 131 5.33 -11.36 5.21
C GLY A 131 4.42 -11.69 4.02
N PHE A 132 4.94 -11.62 2.82
CA PHE A 132 4.24 -12.03 1.60
C PHE A 132 3.79 -13.50 1.70
N ASP A 133 4.68 -14.42 2.04
CA ASP A 133 4.38 -15.85 2.22
C ASP A 133 3.23 -16.07 3.21
N SER A 134 3.35 -15.46 4.40
CA SER A 134 2.36 -15.58 5.46
C SER A 134 0.97 -15.13 5.02
N VAL A 135 0.85 -13.97 4.37
CA VAL A 135 -0.45 -13.46 3.91
C VAL A 135 -1.00 -14.28 2.75
N ALA A 136 -0.15 -14.63 1.77
CA ALA A 136 -0.58 -15.42 0.62
C ALA A 136 -1.07 -16.82 1.00
N ALA A 137 -0.53 -17.40 2.09
CA ALA A 137 -0.95 -18.69 2.60
C ALA A 137 -2.23 -18.64 3.46
N GLN A 138 -2.51 -17.52 4.14
CA GLN A 138 -3.56 -17.45 5.16
C GLN A 138 -4.85 -16.77 4.69
N PHE A 139 -4.75 -15.78 3.80
CA PHE A 139 -5.92 -15.05 3.33
C PHE A 139 -6.81 -15.91 2.44
N PRO A 140 -8.15 -15.75 2.52
CA PRO A 140 -9.08 -16.53 1.72
C PRO A 140 -8.90 -16.31 0.22
N ALA A 141 -9.31 -17.27 -0.58
CA ALA A 141 -9.19 -17.22 -2.03
C ALA A 141 -10.03 -16.10 -2.67
N SER A 142 -11.02 -15.59 -1.94
CA SER A 142 -11.89 -14.48 -2.35
C SER A 142 -11.20 -13.12 -2.32
N ALA A 143 -10.06 -13.00 -1.63
CA ALA A 143 -9.28 -11.77 -1.60
C ALA A 143 -8.25 -11.77 -2.74
N ASP A 144 -8.34 -10.80 -3.64
CA ASP A 144 -7.33 -10.57 -4.69
C ASP A 144 -6.03 -10.05 -4.09
N MET A 145 -4.90 -10.45 -4.66
CA MET A 145 -3.59 -10.01 -4.19
C MET A 145 -2.80 -9.31 -5.29
N VAL A 146 -2.25 -8.16 -4.96
CA VAL A 146 -1.32 -7.40 -5.81
C VAL A 146 0.02 -7.30 -5.11
N LEU A 147 1.07 -7.76 -5.78
CA LEU A 147 2.42 -7.75 -5.24
C LEU A 147 3.17 -6.49 -5.70
N TRP A 148 3.70 -5.73 -4.76
CA TRP A 148 4.57 -4.60 -5.01
C TRP A 148 6.03 -4.99 -4.75
N LEU A 149 6.86 -4.89 -5.78
CA LEU A 149 8.31 -5.07 -5.70
C LEU A 149 8.96 -3.69 -5.60
N ASN A 150 9.38 -3.30 -4.40
CA ASN A 150 9.93 -1.98 -4.12
C ASN A 150 11.46 -2.03 -4.07
N GLU A 151 12.11 -1.45 -5.07
CA GLU A 151 13.57 -1.40 -5.22
C GLU A 151 14.22 -0.19 -4.52
N HIS A 152 13.47 0.57 -3.72
CA HIS A 152 14.01 1.76 -3.06
C HIS A 152 15.28 1.46 -2.23
N HIS A 153 15.26 0.37 -1.48
CA HIS A 153 16.37 -0.06 -0.61
C HIS A 153 17.40 -0.96 -1.31
N GLY A 154 17.19 -1.31 -2.55
CA GLY A 154 18.04 -2.19 -3.34
C GLY A 154 17.24 -3.09 -4.27
N PRO A 155 17.91 -3.93 -5.07
CA PRO A 155 17.23 -4.86 -5.97
C PRO A 155 16.36 -5.85 -5.18
N VAL A 156 15.27 -6.27 -5.79
CA VAL A 156 14.35 -7.30 -5.27
C VAL A 156 14.66 -8.65 -5.91
N ASP A 157 15.92 -8.87 -6.25
CA ASP A 157 16.38 -10.11 -6.89
C ASP A 157 16.77 -11.15 -5.84
N GLY A 158 16.66 -12.42 -6.20
CA GLY A 158 17.14 -13.53 -5.39
C GLY A 158 18.67 -13.47 -5.20
N ALA A 159 19.19 -14.27 -4.25
CA ALA A 159 20.62 -14.30 -3.94
C ALA A 159 21.51 -14.74 -5.13
N ASP A 160 20.93 -15.42 -6.10
CA ASP A 160 21.55 -15.88 -7.36
C ASP A 160 21.40 -14.88 -8.51
N GLY A 161 20.82 -13.70 -8.26
CA GLY A 161 20.51 -12.70 -9.29
C GLY A 161 19.26 -13.00 -10.11
N ALA A 162 18.51 -14.06 -9.79
CA ALA A 162 17.23 -14.35 -10.40
C ALA A 162 16.19 -13.30 -9.96
N SER A 163 15.26 -12.94 -10.84
CA SER A 163 14.17 -12.04 -10.46
C SER A 163 13.31 -12.65 -9.34
N PHE A 164 12.67 -11.82 -8.52
CA PHE A 164 11.79 -12.31 -7.45
C PHE A 164 10.74 -13.29 -7.96
N GLU A 165 10.20 -13.05 -9.15
CA GLU A 165 9.19 -13.89 -9.79
C GLU A 165 9.72 -15.30 -10.17
N GLN A 166 11.03 -15.49 -10.24
CA GLN A 166 11.67 -16.78 -10.48
C GLN A 166 11.94 -17.53 -9.18
N THR A 167 11.84 -16.88 -8.03
CA THR A 167 12.06 -17.53 -6.73
C THR A 167 11.00 -18.58 -6.43
N ALA A 168 11.40 -19.64 -5.70
CA ALA A 168 10.46 -20.67 -5.24
C ALA A 168 9.31 -20.05 -4.41
N LEU A 169 9.60 -19.01 -3.64
CA LEU A 169 8.64 -18.29 -2.83
C LEU A 169 7.52 -17.67 -3.67
N TYR A 170 7.85 -16.95 -4.73
CA TYR A 170 6.83 -16.39 -5.63
C TYR A 170 6.09 -17.50 -6.37
N GLN A 171 6.81 -18.49 -6.89
CA GLN A 171 6.22 -19.58 -7.68
C GLN A 171 5.19 -20.40 -6.90
N SER A 172 5.38 -20.57 -5.58
CA SER A 172 4.38 -21.25 -4.72
C SER A 172 3.05 -20.50 -4.60
N HIS A 173 3.07 -19.18 -4.73
CA HIS A 173 1.89 -18.31 -4.55
C HIS A 173 1.43 -17.57 -5.81
N LYS A 174 2.11 -17.75 -6.95
CA LYS A 174 1.81 -17.01 -8.18
C LYS A 174 0.34 -17.10 -8.63
N HIS A 175 -0.32 -18.21 -8.32
CA HIS A 175 -1.72 -18.43 -8.65
C HIS A 175 -2.69 -17.53 -7.86
N ARG A 176 -2.21 -16.89 -6.76
CA ARG A 176 -2.93 -15.95 -5.93
C ARG A 176 -2.71 -14.50 -6.35
N ILE A 177 -1.70 -14.24 -7.19
CA ILE A 177 -1.26 -12.89 -7.52
C ILE A 177 -1.94 -12.42 -8.80
N LEU A 178 -2.81 -11.41 -8.65
CA LEU A 178 -3.51 -10.75 -9.74
C LEU A 178 -2.54 -9.96 -10.63
N ALA A 179 -1.61 -9.24 -10.01
CA ALA A 179 -0.60 -8.45 -10.72
C ALA A 179 0.65 -8.22 -9.87
N VAL A 180 1.77 -7.96 -10.55
CA VAL A 180 3.02 -7.50 -9.94
C VAL A 180 3.28 -6.07 -10.39
N ILE A 181 3.46 -5.16 -9.43
CA ILE A 181 3.78 -3.75 -9.67
C ILE A 181 5.20 -3.47 -9.19
N ARG A 182 6.02 -2.84 -10.03
CA ARG A 182 7.39 -2.50 -9.69
C ARG A 182 7.55 -1.02 -9.39
N LEU A 183 8.12 -0.72 -8.23
CA LEU A 183 8.65 0.59 -7.89
C LEU A 183 10.16 0.55 -8.08
N VAL A 184 10.60 0.99 -9.25
CA VAL A 184 12.03 1.01 -9.61
C VAL A 184 12.81 2.00 -8.76
N ARG A 185 14.07 1.70 -8.49
CA ARG A 185 14.96 2.60 -7.77
C ARG A 185 15.21 3.87 -8.58
N LEU A 186 14.85 5.00 -8.00
CA LEU A 186 15.06 6.31 -8.61
C LEU A 186 16.47 6.83 -8.34
N HIS A 187 17.03 7.56 -9.31
CA HIS A 187 18.31 8.23 -9.10
C HIS A 187 18.18 9.30 -8.00
N PRO A 188 18.96 9.20 -6.89
CA PRO A 188 18.69 9.97 -5.68
C PRO A 188 18.81 11.49 -5.86
N SER A 189 19.73 11.97 -6.70
CA SER A 189 19.95 13.43 -6.88
C SER A 189 19.01 14.07 -7.93
N THR A 190 18.13 13.32 -8.59
CA THR A 190 17.22 13.85 -9.61
C THR A 190 15.77 13.45 -9.33
N PHE A 191 15.31 12.32 -9.88
CA PHE A 191 13.94 11.83 -9.70
C PHE A 191 13.62 11.59 -8.21
N GLY A 192 14.53 10.96 -7.48
CA GLY A 192 14.38 10.71 -6.05
C GLY A 192 14.30 11.99 -5.24
N ALA A 193 15.14 12.99 -5.52
CA ALA A 193 15.09 14.28 -4.84
C ALA A 193 13.78 15.02 -5.10
N ASN A 194 13.27 15.02 -6.35
CA ASN A 194 12.00 15.67 -6.66
C ASN A 194 10.80 14.94 -6.02
N LEU A 195 10.83 13.61 -5.98
CA LEU A 195 9.82 12.82 -5.28
C LEU A 195 9.85 13.08 -3.77
N ALA A 196 11.03 13.09 -3.17
CA ALA A 196 11.19 13.38 -1.74
C ALA A 196 10.69 14.79 -1.37
N ASP A 197 11.00 15.81 -2.20
CA ASP A 197 10.50 17.17 -1.99
C ASP A 197 8.96 17.22 -2.09
N MET A 198 8.36 16.54 -3.07
CA MET A 198 6.91 16.43 -3.22
C MET A 198 6.25 15.80 -1.96
N LEU A 199 6.79 14.67 -1.51
CA LEU A 199 6.28 13.95 -0.34
C LEU A 199 6.46 14.77 0.95
N THR A 200 7.60 15.43 1.13
CA THR A 200 7.85 16.31 2.29
C THR A 200 6.87 17.47 2.36
N ARG A 201 6.39 17.96 1.21
CA ARG A 201 5.36 19.00 1.12
C ARG A 201 3.94 18.47 1.28
N GLY A 202 3.75 17.17 1.42
CA GLY A 202 2.43 16.55 1.51
C GLY A 202 1.61 16.70 0.24
N LEU A 203 2.21 16.71 -0.94
CA LEU A 203 1.53 16.93 -2.20
C LEU A 203 1.30 15.62 -2.96
N THR A 204 0.17 15.55 -3.63
CA THR A 204 -0.09 14.56 -4.68
C THR A 204 0.68 14.90 -5.96
N PHE A 205 0.78 13.94 -6.90
CA PHE A 205 1.40 14.20 -8.21
C PHE A 205 0.64 15.28 -9.00
N GLU A 206 -0.69 15.30 -8.91
CA GLU A 206 -1.53 16.31 -9.53
C GLU A 206 -1.29 17.71 -8.95
N GLU A 207 -1.25 17.82 -7.61
CA GLU A 207 -0.96 19.09 -6.94
C GLU A 207 0.46 19.58 -7.24
N ALA A 208 1.46 18.69 -7.23
CA ALA A 208 2.83 19.04 -7.60
C ALA A 208 2.93 19.56 -9.04
N ASP A 209 2.16 18.97 -9.97
CA ASP A 209 2.10 19.41 -11.35
C ASP A 209 1.51 20.81 -11.52
N ARG A 210 0.53 21.18 -10.71
CA ARG A 210 -0.10 22.50 -10.70
C ARG A 210 0.65 23.54 -9.86
N SER A 211 1.47 23.08 -8.90
CA SER A 211 2.16 23.95 -7.94
C SER A 211 3.23 24.82 -8.62
N SER A 212 3.33 26.08 -8.23
CA SER A 212 4.45 26.98 -8.60
C SER A 212 5.75 26.65 -7.86
N ALA A 213 5.71 25.81 -6.82
CA ALA A 213 6.89 25.40 -6.06
C ALA A 213 7.85 24.49 -6.84
N PHE A 214 7.37 23.88 -7.93
CA PHE A 214 8.19 23.01 -8.78
C PHE A 214 8.49 23.65 -10.13
N PHE A 215 9.77 23.65 -10.50
CA PHE A 215 10.20 24.02 -11.86
C PHE A 215 9.70 23.01 -12.89
N VAL A 216 9.60 23.44 -14.14
CA VAL A 216 9.10 22.62 -15.27
C VAL A 216 9.82 21.25 -15.35
N ILE A 217 11.14 21.24 -15.17
CA ILE A 217 11.93 19.99 -15.23
C ILE A 217 11.60 19.06 -14.08
N ALA A 218 11.38 19.59 -12.87
CA ALA A 218 10.96 18.78 -11.71
C ALA A 218 9.57 18.14 -11.94
N LYS A 219 8.62 18.92 -12.44
CA LYS A 219 7.30 18.43 -12.84
C LYS A 219 7.40 17.32 -13.90
N GLN A 220 8.23 17.52 -14.92
CA GLN A 220 8.45 16.51 -15.96
C GLN A 220 9.00 15.20 -15.37
N ARG A 221 9.95 15.27 -14.41
CA ARG A 221 10.46 14.08 -13.72
C ARG A 221 9.39 13.41 -12.87
N LEU A 222 8.58 14.16 -12.15
CA LEU A 222 7.47 13.61 -11.37
C LEU A 222 6.45 12.91 -12.27
N ARG A 223 6.10 13.46 -13.44
CA ARG A 223 5.25 12.79 -14.43
C ARG A 223 5.87 11.49 -14.94
N GLN A 224 7.19 11.44 -15.14
CA GLN A 224 7.90 10.23 -15.55
C GLN A 224 7.95 9.17 -14.45
N VAL A 225 7.88 9.56 -13.18
CA VAL A 225 7.72 8.63 -12.05
C VAL A 225 6.28 8.12 -11.98
N TRP A 226 5.30 9.03 -12.04
CA TRP A 226 3.90 8.68 -11.85
C TRP A 226 3.32 7.82 -12.96
N ARG A 227 3.56 8.19 -14.21
CA ARG A 227 2.95 7.54 -15.38
C ARG A 227 3.15 6.01 -15.41
N PRO A 228 4.38 5.46 -15.29
CA PRO A 228 4.57 4.01 -15.32
C PRO A 228 3.89 3.29 -14.13
N ILE A 229 3.80 3.93 -12.96
CA ILE A 229 3.13 3.37 -11.80
C ILE A 229 1.62 3.32 -12.04
N ARG A 230 1.03 4.42 -12.49
CA ARG A 230 -0.39 4.51 -12.83
C ARG A 230 -0.77 3.48 -13.89
N ASP A 231 0.03 3.34 -14.95
CA ASP A 231 -0.24 2.41 -16.04
C ASP A 231 -0.21 0.93 -15.56
N GLN A 232 0.57 0.61 -14.53
CA GLN A 232 0.55 -0.70 -13.85
C GLN A 232 -0.65 -0.85 -12.91
N LEU A 233 -1.14 0.24 -12.30
CA LEU A 233 -2.28 0.22 -11.36
C LEU A 233 -3.63 0.08 -12.07
N VAL A 234 -3.81 0.74 -13.20
CA VAL A 234 -5.11 0.79 -13.93
C VAL A 234 -5.75 -0.60 -14.13
N PRO A 235 -5.02 -1.67 -14.47
CA PRO A 235 -5.63 -2.99 -14.68
C PRO A 235 -6.13 -3.68 -13.39
N VAL A 236 -5.77 -3.20 -12.21
CA VAL A 236 -6.07 -3.85 -10.92
C VAL A 236 -7.02 -3.05 -10.03
N LEU A 237 -7.43 -1.84 -10.45
CA LEU A 237 -8.36 -0.95 -9.74
C LEU A 237 -9.82 -1.09 -10.18
#